data_7273d7092396ad44ae5cfbfd187c3872
#
_entry.id   7273d7092396ad44ae5cfbfd187c3872
#
_cell.length_a   1.000
_cell.length_b   1.000
_cell.length_c   1.000
_cell.angle_alpha   90.00
_cell.angle_beta   90.00
_cell.angle_gamma   90.00
#
_symmetry.space_group_name_H-M   'P 1'
#
loop_
_entity.id
_entity.type
_entity.pdbx_description
1 polymer ?
#
loop_
_entity_poly.entity_id
_entity_poly.type
_entity_poly.pdbx_seq_one_letter_code
_entity_poly.pdbx_strand_id
1 'polypeptide(L)'
;MNEKTLKRQMSSRWGLLVIGVALLLVLGLIYAWSVFRGPLMEEIGGGVANTFTITMIMFCLGGLVGGIVNSKASPKVTLILCLIFVVIGVFCTSLVHSYIGVFITYGVCYGFGVGLGYNTVISTVLKWFPDKQGLASGILLMGFGFGAMILGMVASTMIASMGWRATFKVLAIALGVIILIGAFVIRPASDAFVQQL
;
A
#
# COMPACT_ATOMS: atom_id res chain seq x y z
N MET A 1 0.96 6.30 33.57
CA MET A 1 0.82 7.41 32.58
C MET A 1 -0.19 8.40 33.10
N ASN A 2 -0.02 9.73 32.88
CA ASN A 2 -0.96 10.74 33.39
C ASN A 2 -2.29 10.68 32.60
N GLU A 3 -3.44 10.88 33.26
CA GLU A 3 -4.79 10.81 32.68
C GLU A 3 -4.97 11.72 31.42
N LYS A 4 -4.36 12.92 31.47
CA LYS A 4 -4.35 13.85 30.30
C LYS A 4 -3.63 13.27 29.09
N THR A 5 -2.53 12.54 29.30
CA THR A 5 -1.73 11.90 28.23
C THR A 5 -2.52 10.74 27.63
N LEU A 6 -3.21 9.95 28.46
CA LEU A 6 -4.06 8.85 28.01
C LEU A 6 -5.21 9.36 27.13
N LYS A 7 -5.94 10.39 27.57
CA LYS A 7 -7.04 11.00 26.78
C LYS A 7 -6.54 11.54 25.42
N ARG A 8 -5.36 12.17 25.40
CA ARG A 8 -4.75 12.67 24.16
C ARG A 8 -4.38 11.54 23.19
N GLN A 9 -3.83 10.43 23.70
CA GLN A 9 -3.48 9.26 22.89
C GLN A 9 -4.74 8.55 22.38
N MET A 10 -5.79 8.43 23.19
CA MET A 10 -7.08 7.88 22.77
C MET A 10 -7.76 8.70 21.66
N SER A 11 -7.65 10.02 21.68
CA SER A 11 -8.13 10.86 20.58
C SER A 11 -7.27 10.71 19.32
N SER A 12 -5.94 10.62 19.48
CA SER A 12 -4.99 10.50 18.37
C SER A 12 -5.10 9.17 17.61
N ARG A 13 -5.54 8.07 18.25
CA ARG A 13 -5.63 6.75 17.61
C ARG A 13 -6.59 6.71 16.42
N TRP A 14 -7.70 7.46 16.48
CA TRP A 14 -8.65 7.56 15.35
C TRP A 14 -8.05 8.28 14.15
N GLY A 15 -7.23 9.31 14.38
CA GLY A 15 -6.47 9.96 13.31
C GLY A 15 -5.49 9.00 12.63
N LEU A 16 -4.80 8.16 13.41
CA LEU A 16 -3.91 7.12 12.87
C LEU A 16 -4.68 6.06 12.06
N LEU A 17 -5.90 5.70 12.50
CA LEU A 17 -6.76 4.79 11.75
C LEU A 17 -7.14 5.38 10.38
N VAL A 18 -7.55 6.65 10.33
CA VAL A 18 -7.90 7.35 9.07
C VAL A 18 -6.71 7.38 8.11
N ILE A 19 -5.51 7.69 8.62
CA ILE A 19 -4.30 7.68 7.80
C ILE A 19 -3.94 6.26 7.37
N GLY A 20 -4.12 5.27 8.22
CA GLY A 20 -3.95 3.85 7.87
C GLY A 20 -4.91 3.42 6.76
N VAL A 21 -6.17 3.84 6.83
CA VAL A 21 -7.17 3.60 5.76
C VAL A 21 -6.75 4.26 4.46
N ALA A 22 -6.30 5.52 4.48
CA ALA A 22 -5.83 6.23 3.28
C ALA A 22 -4.63 5.53 2.64
N LEU A 23 -3.66 5.06 3.46
CA LEU A 23 -2.52 4.28 2.97
C LEU A 23 -2.97 2.95 2.36
N LEU A 24 -3.84 2.21 3.04
CA LEU A 24 -4.33 0.94 2.51
C LEU A 24 -5.18 1.13 1.27
N LEU A 25 -5.94 2.22 1.16
CA LEU A 25 -6.71 2.55 -0.03
C LEU A 25 -5.78 2.71 -1.24
N VAL A 26 -4.68 3.47 -1.11
CA VAL A 26 -3.74 3.65 -2.23
C VAL A 26 -2.97 2.36 -2.54
N LEU A 27 -2.60 1.57 -1.54
CA LEU A 27 -1.99 0.25 -1.75
C LEU A 27 -2.97 -0.75 -2.39
N GLY A 28 -4.28 -0.59 -2.16
CA GLY A 28 -5.35 -1.39 -2.75
C GLY A 28 -5.47 -1.27 -4.27
N LEU A 29 -4.80 -0.29 -4.90
CA LEU A 29 -4.67 -0.21 -6.35
C LEU A 29 -4.09 -1.49 -6.98
N ILE A 30 -3.39 -2.32 -6.21
CA ILE A 30 -2.86 -3.61 -6.67
C ILE A 30 -3.95 -4.51 -7.27
N TYR A 31 -5.18 -4.44 -6.77
CA TYR A 31 -6.33 -5.21 -7.30
C TYR A 31 -6.96 -4.60 -8.55
N ALA A 32 -6.59 -3.38 -8.93
CA ALA A 32 -7.06 -2.75 -10.17
C ALA A 32 -6.28 -3.21 -11.41
N TRP A 33 -5.52 -4.30 -11.33
CA TRP A 33 -4.75 -4.86 -12.45
C TRP A 33 -5.59 -5.08 -13.72
N SER A 34 -6.85 -5.47 -13.57
CA SER A 34 -7.77 -5.66 -14.69
C SER A 34 -7.93 -4.42 -15.58
N VAL A 35 -7.83 -3.22 -14.99
CA VAL A 35 -7.92 -1.94 -15.70
C VAL A 35 -6.68 -1.70 -16.56
N PHE A 36 -5.50 -2.08 -16.06
CA PHE A 36 -4.22 -1.89 -16.76
C PHE A 36 -3.95 -2.98 -17.78
N ARG A 37 -4.45 -4.19 -17.55
CA ARG A 37 -4.17 -5.38 -18.37
C ARG A 37 -4.52 -5.18 -19.85
N GLY A 38 -5.70 -4.62 -20.17
CA GLY A 38 -6.17 -4.42 -21.54
C GLY A 38 -5.19 -3.61 -22.37
N PRO A 39 -4.94 -2.34 -22.03
CA PRO A 39 -4.01 -1.48 -22.77
C PRO A 39 -2.57 -2.03 -22.85
N LEU A 40 -2.10 -2.72 -21.80
CA LEU A 40 -0.79 -3.37 -21.81
C LEU A 40 -0.73 -4.58 -22.76
N MET A 41 -1.80 -5.37 -22.84
CA MET A 41 -1.87 -6.51 -23.76
C MET A 41 -1.92 -6.08 -25.21
N GLU A 42 -2.60 -4.96 -25.52
CA GLU A 42 -2.66 -4.40 -26.87
C GLU A 42 -1.29 -3.95 -27.38
N GLU A 43 -0.47 -3.37 -26.50
CA GLU A 43 0.85 -2.84 -26.88
C GLU A 43 2.00 -3.84 -26.74
N ILE A 44 1.98 -4.65 -25.66
CA ILE A 44 3.14 -5.51 -25.27
C ILE A 44 2.89 -6.99 -25.59
N GLY A 45 1.63 -7.42 -25.67
CA GLY A 45 1.27 -8.79 -26.02
C GLY A 45 0.82 -9.66 -24.83
N GLY A 46 0.48 -10.92 -25.13
CA GLY A 46 -0.28 -11.81 -24.24
C GLY A 46 0.40 -12.28 -22.95
N GLY A 47 1.71 -12.17 -22.80
CA GLY A 47 2.44 -12.57 -21.59
C GLY A 47 2.09 -11.77 -20.33
N VAL A 48 1.54 -10.58 -20.52
CA VAL A 48 1.10 -9.66 -19.43
C VAL A 48 0.03 -10.27 -18.53
N ALA A 49 -0.74 -11.24 -19.02
CA ALA A 49 -1.82 -11.87 -18.25
C ALA A 49 -1.34 -12.51 -16.94
N ASN A 50 -0.14 -13.09 -16.92
CA ASN A 50 0.42 -13.78 -15.77
C ASN A 50 1.06 -12.85 -14.73
N THR A 51 1.17 -11.56 -15.03
CA THR A 51 1.79 -10.57 -14.13
C THR A 51 1.05 -10.49 -12.80
N PHE A 52 -0.28 -10.61 -12.78
CA PHE A 52 -1.04 -10.56 -11.55
C PHE A 52 -0.72 -11.71 -10.59
N THR A 53 -0.47 -12.91 -11.12
CA THR A 53 -0.10 -14.06 -10.29
C THR A 53 1.20 -13.81 -9.54
N ILE A 54 2.24 -13.32 -10.24
CA ILE A 54 3.51 -12.99 -9.57
C ILE A 54 3.35 -11.81 -8.61
N THR A 55 2.52 -10.83 -8.96
CA THR A 55 2.22 -9.71 -8.07
C THR A 55 1.66 -10.19 -6.73
N MET A 56 0.74 -11.17 -6.74
CA MET A 56 0.17 -11.74 -5.52
C MET A 56 1.19 -12.57 -4.73
N ILE A 57 2.03 -13.34 -5.39
CA ILE A 57 3.12 -14.09 -4.73
C ILE A 57 4.07 -13.10 -4.05
N MET A 58 4.49 -12.07 -4.75
CA MET A 58 5.42 -11.06 -4.21
C MET A 58 4.77 -10.20 -3.12
N PHE A 59 3.46 -9.95 -3.21
CA PHE A 59 2.68 -9.33 -2.14
C PHE A 59 2.74 -10.15 -0.84
N CYS A 60 2.55 -11.46 -0.92
CA CYS A 60 2.65 -12.34 0.26
C CYS A 60 4.07 -12.34 0.84
N LEU A 61 5.09 -12.46 0.00
CA LEU A 61 6.49 -12.42 0.43
C LEU A 61 6.86 -11.05 1.03
N GLY A 62 6.42 -9.96 0.40
CA GLY A 62 6.58 -8.61 0.92
C GLY A 62 5.91 -8.41 2.27
N GLY A 63 4.71 -8.98 2.46
CA GLY A 63 4.00 -8.97 3.74
C GLY A 63 4.76 -9.69 4.85
N LEU A 64 5.33 -10.86 4.54
CA LEU A 64 6.18 -11.62 5.48
C LEU A 64 7.43 -10.82 5.87
N VAL A 65 8.17 -10.34 4.88
CA VAL A 65 9.38 -9.53 5.11
C VAL A 65 9.03 -8.23 5.85
N GLY A 66 7.94 -7.57 5.46
CA GLY A 66 7.45 -6.37 6.12
C GLY A 66 7.16 -6.56 7.60
N GLY A 67 6.55 -7.70 7.97
CA GLY A 67 6.34 -8.07 9.38
C GLY A 67 7.66 -8.23 10.15
N ILE A 68 8.65 -8.89 9.56
CA ILE A 68 9.97 -9.09 10.17
C ILE A 68 10.71 -7.75 10.32
N VAL A 69 10.74 -6.92 9.28
CA VAL A 69 11.43 -5.63 9.32
C VAL A 69 10.74 -4.68 10.29
N ASN A 70 9.40 -4.63 10.30
CA ASN A 70 8.63 -3.81 11.21
C ASN A 70 8.86 -4.17 12.69
N SER A 71 9.05 -5.46 12.99
CA SER A 71 9.33 -5.93 14.36
C SER A 71 10.76 -5.62 14.81
N LYS A 72 11.73 -5.63 13.90
CA LYS A 72 13.15 -5.44 14.22
C LYS A 72 13.65 -4.00 14.12
N ALA A 73 13.07 -3.22 13.20
CA ALA A 73 13.49 -1.83 12.96
C ALA A 73 12.40 -0.84 13.41
N SER A 74 11.50 -0.46 12.51
CA SER A 74 10.37 0.43 12.83
C SER A 74 9.38 0.48 11.68
N PRO A 75 8.11 0.89 11.93
CA PRO A 75 7.13 1.11 10.87
C PRO A 75 7.62 2.12 9.81
N LYS A 76 8.34 3.15 10.25
CA LYS A 76 8.88 4.18 9.36
C LYS A 76 9.86 3.59 8.33
N VAL A 77 10.80 2.76 8.78
CA VAL A 77 11.79 2.13 7.89
C VAL A 77 11.08 1.24 6.88
N THR A 78 10.13 0.42 7.33
CA THR A 78 9.40 -0.48 6.44
C THR A 78 8.54 0.27 5.42
N LEU A 79 7.90 1.40 5.83
CA LEU A 79 7.14 2.24 4.91
C LEU A 79 8.02 3.00 3.92
N ILE A 80 9.26 3.38 4.29
CA ILE A 80 10.22 3.94 3.34
C ILE A 80 10.66 2.87 2.31
N LEU A 81 10.88 1.63 2.74
CA LEU A 81 11.16 0.53 1.81
C LEU A 81 9.95 0.28 0.89
N CYS A 82 8.73 0.26 1.43
CA CYS A 82 7.49 0.19 0.65
C CYS A 82 7.44 1.31 -0.40
N LEU A 83 7.70 2.56 0.00
CA LEU A 83 7.75 3.73 -0.88
C LEU A 83 8.69 3.49 -2.07
N ILE A 84 9.93 3.06 -1.79
CA ILE A 84 10.95 2.85 -2.81
C ILE A 84 10.48 1.78 -3.82
N PHE A 85 10.04 0.62 -3.34
CA PHE A 85 9.59 -0.48 -4.20
C PHE A 85 8.32 -0.14 -4.99
N VAL A 86 7.35 0.53 -4.38
CA VAL A 86 6.10 0.95 -5.03
C VAL A 86 6.39 1.98 -6.12
N VAL A 87 7.14 3.05 -5.80
CA VAL A 87 7.42 4.12 -6.75
C VAL A 87 8.28 3.61 -7.91
N ILE A 88 9.35 2.88 -7.62
CA ILE A 88 10.21 2.29 -8.67
C ILE A 88 9.39 1.32 -9.51
N GLY A 89 8.63 0.41 -8.89
CA GLY A 89 7.82 -0.58 -9.58
C GLY A 89 6.83 0.06 -10.54
N VAL A 90 6.02 1.00 -10.07
CA VAL A 90 5.00 1.68 -10.88
C VAL A 90 5.64 2.59 -11.95
N PHE A 91 6.64 3.39 -11.57
CA PHE A 91 7.31 4.31 -12.50
C PHE A 91 8.03 3.54 -13.61
N CYS A 92 8.85 2.55 -13.28
CA CYS A 92 9.57 1.76 -14.28
C CYS A 92 8.62 0.99 -15.20
N THR A 93 7.46 0.55 -14.72
CA THR A 93 6.44 -0.08 -15.59
C THR A 93 6.03 0.86 -16.73
N SER A 94 6.00 2.18 -16.52
CA SER A 94 5.68 3.15 -17.57
C SER A 94 6.73 3.24 -18.70
N LEU A 95 7.94 2.75 -18.46
CA LEU A 95 9.08 2.85 -19.38
C LEU A 95 9.36 1.57 -20.15
N VAL A 96 8.82 0.43 -19.71
CA VAL A 96 9.11 -0.87 -20.34
C VAL A 96 8.32 -1.10 -21.61
N HIS A 97 8.90 -1.89 -22.52
CA HIS A 97 8.35 -2.25 -23.82
C HIS A 97 8.24 -3.78 -24.01
N SER A 98 8.49 -4.55 -22.96
CA SER A 98 8.42 -6.01 -23.00
C SER A 98 7.60 -6.55 -21.81
N TYR A 99 6.98 -7.72 -22.00
CA TYR A 99 6.21 -8.34 -20.93
C TYR A 99 7.08 -8.73 -19.73
N ILE A 100 8.35 -9.14 -19.99
CA ILE A 100 9.31 -9.46 -18.91
C ILE A 100 9.59 -8.21 -18.07
N GLY A 101 9.70 -7.04 -18.70
CA GLY A 101 9.84 -5.77 -18.00
C GLY A 101 8.65 -5.49 -17.08
N VAL A 102 7.41 -5.62 -17.56
CA VAL A 102 6.20 -5.46 -16.74
C VAL A 102 6.15 -6.49 -15.63
N PHE A 103 6.52 -7.73 -15.90
CA PHE A 103 6.56 -8.81 -14.92
C PHE A 103 7.51 -8.49 -13.75
N ILE A 104 8.71 -7.96 -14.05
CA ILE A 104 9.68 -7.58 -13.02
C ILE A 104 9.26 -6.30 -12.29
N THR A 105 8.89 -5.25 -13.02
CA THR A 105 8.62 -3.95 -12.42
C THR A 105 7.30 -3.93 -11.67
N TYR A 106 6.20 -4.30 -12.31
CA TYR A 106 4.89 -4.34 -11.67
C TYR A 106 4.71 -5.62 -10.82
N GLY A 107 5.04 -6.78 -11.38
CA GLY A 107 4.86 -8.06 -10.71
C GLY A 107 5.72 -8.17 -9.46
N VAL A 108 7.04 -8.08 -9.62
CA VAL A 108 7.99 -8.31 -8.52
C VAL A 108 8.12 -7.07 -7.65
N CYS A 109 8.55 -5.93 -8.20
CA CYS A 109 8.89 -4.76 -7.39
C CYS A 109 7.64 -4.14 -6.74
N TYR A 110 6.61 -3.82 -7.53
CA TYR A 110 5.41 -3.20 -7.00
C TYR A 110 4.66 -4.14 -6.04
N GLY A 111 4.47 -5.41 -6.44
CA GLY A 111 3.80 -6.41 -5.59
C GLY A 111 4.49 -6.57 -4.23
N PHE A 112 5.82 -6.70 -4.21
CA PHE A 112 6.60 -6.79 -2.98
C PHE A 112 6.47 -5.53 -2.11
N GLY A 113 6.57 -4.35 -2.73
CA GLY A 113 6.40 -3.06 -2.04
C GLY A 113 5.05 -2.90 -1.37
N VAL A 114 3.96 -3.26 -2.07
CA VAL A 114 2.59 -3.23 -1.50
C VAL A 114 2.47 -4.17 -0.31
N GLY A 115 3.06 -5.37 -0.38
CA GLY A 115 3.08 -6.32 0.74
C GLY A 115 3.78 -5.76 1.99
N LEU A 116 4.96 -5.13 1.81
CA LEU A 116 5.68 -4.44 2.90
C LEU A 116 4.77 -3.42 3.60
N GLY A 117 4.12 -2.55 2.82
CA GLY A 117 3.27 -1.49 3.36
C GLY A 117 2.00 -2.03 4.02
N TYR A 118 1.31 -2.95 3.38
CA TYR A 118 0.06 -3.55 3.87
C TYR A 118 0.22 -4.13 5.28
N ASN A 119 1.18 -5.04 5.46
CA ASN A 119 1.38 -5.67 6.76
C ASN A 119 1.85 -4.67 7.82
N THR A 120 2.73 -3.72 7.44
CA THR A 120 3.21 -2.70 8.37
C THR A 120 2.10 -1.79 8.86
N VAL A 121 1.23 -1.31 7.97
CA VAL A 121 0.11 -0.43 8.35
C VAL A 121 -0.84 -1.17 9.28
N ILE A 122 -1.29 -2.37 8.90
CA ILE A 122 -2.25 -3.14 9.72
C ILE A 122 -1.65 -3.45 11.09
N SER A 123 -0.47 -4.06 11.14
CA SER A 123 0.15 -4.48 12.41
C SER A 123 0.47 -3.31 13.34
N THR A 124 0.79 -2.14 12.78
CA THR A 124 1.10 -0.94 13.58
C THR A 124 -0.17 -0.27 14.09
N VAL A 125 -1.18 -0.08 13.23
CA VAL A 125 -2.42 0.59 13.63
C VAL A 125 -3.23 -0.27 14.61
N LEU A 126 -3.28 -1.59 14.44
CA LEU A 126 -4.00 -2.48 15.36
C LEU A 126 -3.46 -2.44 16.80
N LYS A 127 -2.17 -2.17 17.01
CA LYS A 127 -1.60 -1.98 18.34
C LYS A 127 -2.18 -0.78 19.10
N TRP A 128 -2.80 0.17 18.40
CA TRP A 128 -3.51 1.30 19.01
C TRP A 128 -4.95 0.98 19.42
N PHE A 129 -5.47 -0.19 19.01
CA PHE A 129 -6.85 -0.61 19.26
C PHE A 129 -6.94 -2.01 19.90
N PRO A 130 -6.26 -2.27 21.04
CA PRO A 130 -6.35 -3.57 21.69
C PRO A 130 -7.77 -3.88 22.16
N ASP A 131 -8.55 -2.83 22.50
CA ASP A 131 -9.95 -2.88 22.93
C ASP A 131 -10.95 -3.10 21.76
N LYS A 132 -10.56 -2.79 20.50
CA LYS A 132 -11.45 -2.80 19.32
C LYS A 132 -10.75 -3.33 18.06
N GLN A 133 -9.93 -4.37 18.19
CA GLN A 133 -9.12 -4.90 17.08
C GLN A 133 -9.97 -5.32 15.88
N GLY A 134 -11.11 -5.99 16.11
CA GLY A 134 -12.00 -6.42 15.02
C GLY A 134 -12.58 -5.25 14.23
N LEU A 135 -13.00 -4.17 14.92
CA LEU A 135 -13.50 -2.97 14.26
C LEU A 135 -12.39 -2.26 13.46
N ALA A 136 -11.23 -2.06 14.08
CA ALA A 136 -10.12 -1.38 13.42
C ALA A 136 -9.61 -2.16 12.20
N SER A 137 -9.47 -3.48 12.32
CA SER A 137 -9.07 -4.32 11.17
C SER A 137 -10.11 -4.31 10.06
N GLY A 138 -11.40 -4.39 10.38
CA GLY A 138 -12.48 -4.30 9.39
C GLY A 138 -12.44 -2.99 8.60
N ILE A 139 -12.28 -1.85 9.28
CA ILE A 139 -12.17 -0.52 8.65
C ILE A 139 -10.92 -0.44 7.75
N LEU A 140 -9.78 -0.94 8.22
CA LEU A 140 -8.54 -0.96 7.44
C LEU A 140 -8.67 -1.83 6.18
N LEU A 141 -9.23 -3.03 6.31
CA LEU A 141 -9.44 -3.94 5.18
C LEU A 141 -10.45 -3.40 4.17
N MET A 142 -11.51 -2.73 4.64
CA MET A 142 -12.44 -2.00 3.75
C MET A 142 -11.69 -0.93 2.94
N GLY A 143 -10.81 -0.13 3.57
CA GLY A 143 -9.99 0.84 2.86
C GLY A 143 -9.17 0.21 1.74
N PHE A 144 -8.52 -0.91 2.01
CA PHE A 144 -7.75 -1.66 1.03
C PHE A 144 -8.61 -2.19 -0.12
N GLY A 145 -9.78 -2.77 0.19
CA GLY A 145 -10.72 -3.26 -0.82
C GLY A 145 -11.30 -2.15 -1.71
N PHE A 146 -11.69 -1.01 -1.12
CA PHE A 146 -12.19 0.14 -1.88
C PHE A 146 -11.12 0.80 -2.75
N GLY A 147 -9.84 0.59 -2.48
CA GLY A 147 -8.74 1.08 -3.31
C GLY A 147 -8.87 0.66 -4.77
N ALA A 148 -9.19 -0.61 -5.03
CA ALA A 148 -9.40 -1.11 -6.39
C ALA A 148 -10.59 -0.43 -7.09
N MET A 149 -11.68 -0.22 -6.37
CA MET A 149 -12.88 0.40 -6.92
C MET A 149 -12.65 1.89 -7.23
N ILE A 150 -12.19 2.65 -6.24
CA ILE A 150 -12.04 4.11 -6.38
C ILE A 150 -10.88 4.43 -7.33
N LEU A 151 -9.69 3.91 -7.05
CA LEU A 151 -8.49 4.20 -7.85
C LEU A 151 -8.51 3.50 -9.21
N GLY A 152 -9.21 2.36 -9.33
CA GLY A 152 -9.42 1.70 -10.61
C GLY A 152 -10.27 2.55 -11.55
N MET A 153 -11.35 3.18 -11.08
CA MET A 153 -12.13 4.13 -11.87
C MET A 153 -11.32 5.36 -12.28
N VAL A 154 -10.56 5.93 -11.33
CA VAL A 154 -9.66 7.06 -11.61
C VAL A 154 -8.62 6.66 -12.67
N ALA A 155 -7.97 5.52 -12.49
CA ALA A 155 -6.97 5.01 -13.44
C ALA A 155 -7.57 4.76 -14.83
N SER A 156 -8.77 4.18 -14.92
CA SER A 156 -9.47 3.96 -16.18
C SER A 156 -9.72 5.26 -16.93
N THR A 157 -10.21 6.30 -16.24
CA THR A 157 -10.44 7.62 -16.82
C THR A 157 -9.12 8.27 -17.29
N MET A 158 -8.07 8.14 -16.50
CA MET A 158 -6.75 8.65 -16.87
C MET A 158 -6.16 7.93 -18.08
N ILE A 159 -6.30 6.59 -18.14
CA ILE A 159 -5.85 5.79 -19.29
C ILE A 159 -6.57 6.24 -20.57
N ALA A 160 -7.88 6.48 -20.51
CA ALA A 160 -8.66 6.94 -21.65
C ALA A 160 -8.23 8.33 -22.14
N SER A 161 -7.77 9.22 -21.25
CA SER A 161 -7.39 10.60 -21.59
C SER A 161 -5.93 10.77 -21.97
N MET A 162 -5.00 10.08 -21.31
CA MET A 162 -3.56 10.31 -21.48
C MET A 162 -2.73 9.03 -21.76
N GLY A 163 -3.40 7.90 -21.87
CA GLY A 163 -2.76 6.59 -22.06
C GLY A 163 -2.18 5.98 -20.78
N TRP A 164 -1.92 4.68 -20.80
CA TRP A 164 -1.48 3.94 -19.64
C TRP A 164 -0.09 4.35 -19.12
N ARG A 165 0.86 4.71 -20.02
CA ARG A 165 2.21 5.11 -19.61
C ARG A 165 2.22 6.40 -18.79
N ALA A 166 1.47 7.43 -19.22
CA ALA A 166 1.35 8.67 -18.48
C ALA A 166 0.61 8.46 -17.17
N THR A 167 -0.43 7.61 -17.18
CA THR A 167 -1.18 7.22 -15.97
C THR A 167 -0.27 6.58 -14.92
N PHE A 168 0.60 5.64 -15.30
CA PHE A 168 1.55 5.03 -14.36
C PHE A 168 2.52 6.05 -13.76
N LYS A 169 3.01 7.04 -14.54
CA LYS A 169 3.89 8.10 -14.01
C LYS A 169 3.17 8.95 -12.97
N VAL A 170 1.95 9.37 -13.25
CA VAL A 170 1.15 10.17 -12.30
C VAL A 170 0.82 9.36 -11.05
N LEU A 171 0.43 8.10 -11.21
CA LEU A 171 0.15 7.21 -10.09
C LEU A 171 1.41 6.98 -9.23
N ALA A 172 2.58 6.80 -9.82
CA ALA A 172 3.83 6.64 -9.07
C ALA A 172 4.10 7.85 -8.16
N ILE A 173 3.90 9.07 -8.65
CA ILE A 173 4.05 10.30 -7.87
C ILE A 173 3.00 10.38 -6.76
N ALA A 174 1.73 10.15 -7.10
CA ALA A 174 0.63 10.25 -6.14
C ALA A 174 0.76 9.22 -5.00
N LEU A 175 1.03 7.95 -5.35
CA LEU A 175 1.29 6.89 -4.37
C LEU A 175 2.51 7.23 -3.52
N GLY A 176 3.58 7.71 -4.16
CA GLY A 176 4.82 8.11 -3.48
C GLY A 176 4.59 9.18 -2.41
N VAL A 177 3.86 10.24 -2.75
CA VAL A 177 3.56 11.33 -1.81
C VAL A 177 2.73 10.83 -0.63
N ILE A 178 1.69 10.03 -0.88
CA ILE A 178 0.80 9.53 0.18
C ILE A 178 1.54 8.56 1.10
N ILE A 179 2.34 7.64 0.56
CA ILE A 179 3.13 6.70 1.35
C ILE A 179 4.20 7.44 2.16
N LEU A 180 4.84 8.46 1.59
CA LEU A 180 5.83 9.28 2.28
C LEU A 180 5.21 10.00 3.49
N ILE A 181 4.07 10.66 3.31
CA ILE A 181 3.33 11.31 4.42
C ILE A 181 3.00 10.26 5.49
N GLY A 182 2.49 9.09 5.08
CA GLY A 182 2.16 8.00 5.98
C GLY A 182 3.37 7.51 6.79
N ALA A 183 4.54 7.41 6.17
CA ALA A 183 5.79 6.98 6.83
C ALA A 183 6.24 7.93 7.96
N PHE A 184 5.89 9.23 7.87
CA PHE A 184 6.19 10.20 8.92
C PHE A 184 5.10 10.29 10.00
N VAL A 185 3.88 9.94 9.68
CA VAL A 185 2.72 10.08 10.61
C VAL A 185 2.46 8.80 11.39
N ILE A 186 2.60 7.63 10.75
CA ILE A 186 2.37 6.34 11.42
C ILE A 186 3.48 6.10 12.46
N ARG A 187 3.04 5.93 13.72
CA ARG A 187 3.91 5.72 14.88
C ARG A 187 3.50 4.44 15.60
N PRO A 188 4.45 3.68 16.17
CA PRO A 188 4.12 2.56 17.02
C PRO A 188 3.41 3.05 18.30
N ALA A 189 2.48 2.23 18.81
CA ALA A 189 1.90 2.46 20.14
C ALA A 189 2.96 2.24 21.21
N SER A 190 2.93 3.04 22.29
CA SER A 190 3.82 2.79 23.44
C SER A 190 3.30 1.60 24.26
N ASP A 191 4.22 0.78 24.77
CA ASP A 191 3.87 -0.39 25.60
C ASP A 191 3.03 0.00 26.81
N ALA A 192 3.32 1.16 27.41
CA ALA A 192 2.55 1.70 28.52
C ALA A 192 1.08 2.04 28.15
N PHE A 193 0.82 2.41 26.89
CA PHE A 193 -0.53 2.65 26.39
C PHE A 193 -1.30 1.34 26.18
N VAL A 194 -0.64 0.35 25.58
CA VAL A 194 -1.23 -0.96 25.29
C VAL A 194 -1.62 -1.71 26.57
N GLN A 195 -0.82 -1.57 27.66
CA GLN A 195 -1.10 -2.22 28.93
C GLN A 195 -2.23 -1.55 29.75
N GLN A 196 -2.66 -0.34 29.40
CA GLN A 196 -3.71 0.40 30.12
C GLN A 196 -5.10 0.30 29.45
N LEU A 197 -5.19 -0.37 28.31
CA LEU A 197 -6.43 -0.63 27.56
C LEU A 197 -6.80 -2.11 27.56
#